data_2a874fe4372909bb9665f56793a7ec2f
#
_entry.id   2a874fe4372909bb9665f56793a7ec2f
#
_cell.length_a   1.000
_cell.length_b   1.000
_cell.length_c   1.000
_cell.angle_alpha   90.00
_cell.angle_beta   90.00
_cell.angle_gamma   90.00
#
_symmetry.space_group_name_H-M   'P 1'
#
loop_
_entity.id
_entity.type
_entity.pdbx_description
1 polymer ?
#
loop_
_entity_poly.entity_id
_entity_poly.type
_entity_poly.pdbx_seq_one_letter_code
_entity_poly.pdbx_strand_id
1 'polypeptide(L)'
;MVPQDELFSGETEMDMLASKGSLDPEAASRQPLAARMRPRLLAEVVGQSHILSPGKLLPRLVESNTFGSLLFYGPPGCGKTSMAEAIANETESRYVRVNAVMSNVAELRQILAAARRVEKKDTILFIDEIHRFNKSQQDLLLPDVEAGNIRLIGATTHNPGFYVNAPLLSRSHLFRLESHTVDTIADLLVLALEDDERGLGSRSQTAEPEALMGLAKLCDGDLRRGLNALEVVALGLEKGAKITTESIAVFASERQIRYDANEDEHYDTISAFIKSMRGGDPNAALYWLAKMLAGGEDPRFIGRRLIIFASEDVGLADLHALPLATATQQACEFVGLPECQINLAHCVTYMATAAKSNSSYAALGKAKQSIAEGPVQEVPLWLRDKGGKASKRLGNSVDYQYSHLSEENVSGQEFMLEPQSFYEAKKVGAETDIAQRLERWQRLKIARKTSSSENKGQ
;
A
#
# COMPACT_ATOMS: atom_id res chain seq x y z
N MET A 1 52.40 -19.63 2.39
CA MET A 1 51.29 -20.58 2.24
C MET A 1 50.48 -20.46 3.54
N VAL A 2 49.44 -19.68 3.52
CA VAL A 2 48.45 -19.56 4.60
C VAL A 2 47.37 -20.58 4.31
N PRO A 3 46.88 -21.36 5.24
CA PRO A 3 45.85 -22.39 5.00
C PRO A 3 44.52 -21.72 4.59
N GLN A 4 43.89 -22.31 3.57
CA GLN A 4 42.61 -21.80 2.98
C GLN A 4 41.36 -22.06 3.84
N ASP A 5 41.49 -22.57 5.04
CA ASP A 5 40.36 -22.97 5.91
C ASP A 5 39.86 -21.90 6.90
N GLU A 6 40.51 -20.71 6.95
CA GLU A 6 40.08 -19.63 7.86
C GLU A 6 39.20 -18.57 7.20
N LEU A 7 38.86 -18.69 5.90
CA LEU A 7 38.13 -17.67 5.17
C LEU A 7 36.60 -17.86 5.14
N PHE A 8 36.07 -18.91 5.74
CA PHE A 8 34.63 -19.23 5.77
C PHE A 8 34.11 -19.72 7.13
N SER A 9 34.46 -19.06 8.21
CA SER A 9 33.69 -19.18 9.43
C SER A 9 32.50 -18.24 9.34
N GLY A 10 31.35 -18.75 8.84
CA GLY A 10 30.09 -17.99 8.69
C GLY A 10 29.49 -17.48 10.01
N GLU A 11 30.19 -17.65 11.13
CA GLU A 11 29.87 -17.07 12.43
C GLU A 11 30.25 -15.59 12.52
N THR A 12 31.34 -15.17 11.83
CA THR A 12 31.90 -13.83 11.99
C THR A 12 31.07 -12.75 11.25
N GLU A 13 30.45 -13.07 10.11
CA GLU A 13 29.65 -12.10 9.35
C GLU A 13 28.22 -11.94 9.93
N MET A 14 27.66 -13.01 10.49
CA MET A 14 26.34 -12.95 11.13
C MET A 14 26.39 -12.40 12.55
N ASP A 15 27.48 -12.60 13.27
CA ASP A 15 27.73 -11.90 14.54
C ASP A 15 27.98 -10.41 14.33
N MET A 16 28.57 -9.99 13.21
CA MET A 16 28.65 -8.57 12.82
C MET A 16 27.28 -7.95 12.50
N LEU A 17 26.32 -8.73 12.00
CA LEU A 17 24.94 -8.28 11.77
C LEU A 17 24.10 -8.24 13.05
N ALA A 18 24.41 -9.11 14.02
CA ALA A 18 23.75 -9.17 15.33
C ALA A 18 24.42 -8.27 16.39
N SER A 19 25.73 -8.00 16.29
CA SER A 19 26.50 -7.21 17.26
C SER A 19 26.45 -5.69 17.09
N LYS A 20 25.61 -5.15 16.19
CA LYS A 20 25.35 -3.71 16.10
C LYS A 20 24.51 -3.15 17.27
N GLY A 21 24.40 -3.87 18.38
CA GLY A 21 23.74 -3.43 19.62
C GLY A 21 24.58 -2.55 20.56
N SER A 22 25.91 -2.43 20.35
CA SER A 22 26.75 -1.48 21.08
C SER A 22 27.53 -0.63 20.08
N LEU A 23 26.87 0.37 19.53
CA LEU A 23 27.55 1.39 18.74
C LEU A 23 28.48 2.20 19.67
N ASP A 24 29.72 2.42 19.21
CA ASP A 24 30.65 3.40 19.77
C ASP A 24 29.90 4.73 19.98
N PRO A 25 29.94 5.36 21.17
CA PRO A 25 29.20 6.60 21.44
C PRO A 25 29.38 7.70 20.38
N GLU A 26 30.56 7.75 19.75
CA GLU A 26 30.81 8.67 18.63
C GLU A 26 30.08 8.27 17.33
N ALA A 27 29.88 6.97 17.08
CA ALA A 27 29.13 6.48 15.93
C ALA A 27 27.61 6.66 16.12
N ALA A 28 27.15 6.56 17.36
CA ALA A 28 25.75 6.79 17.73
C ALA A 28 25.37 8.28 17.51
N SER A 29 26.27 9.22 17.85
CA SER A 29 26.03 10.65 17.69
C SER A 29 25.92 11.10 16.21
N ARG A 30 26.44 10.31 15.27
CA ARG A 30 26.35 10.58 13.83
C ARG A 30 25.08 10.05 13.17
N GLN A 31 24.27 9.29 13.89
CA GLN A 31 22.99 8.82 13.35
C GLN A 31 21.96 9.96 13.31
N PRO A 32 21.06 9.99 12.29
CA PRO A 32 19.96 10.94 12.27
C PRO A 32 19.11 10.89 13.54
N LEU A 33 18.59 12.02 13.98
CA LEU A 33 17.75 12.14 15.18
C LEU A 33 16.60 11.13 15.19
N ALA A 34 15.95 10.94 14.05
CA ALA A 34 14.88 9.95 13.89
C ALA A 34 15.32 8.50 14.14
N ALA A 35 16.59 8.18 13.99
CA ALA A 35 17.12 6.86 14.33
C ALA A 35 17.48 6.76 15.81
N ARG A 36 18.04 7.82 16.39
CA ARG A 36 18.43 7.89 17.81
C ARG A 36 17.20 7.87 18.74
N MET A 37 16.12 8.56 18.35
CA MET A 37 14.87 8.66 19.10
C MET A 37 13.93 7.46 18.92
N ARG A 38 14.39 6.36 18.33
CA ARG A 38 13.56 5.14 18.26
C ARG A 38 13.24 4.60 19.63
N PRO A 39 11.98 4.19 19.88
CA PRO A 39 11.58 3.59 21.14
C PRO A 39 12.34 2.27 21.36
N ARG A 40 12.83 2.07 22.57
CA ARG A 40 13.52 0.85 23.03
C ARG A 40 12.53 -0.19 23.55
N LEU A 41 11.41 0.24 24.11
CA LEU A 41 10.33 -0.57 24.67
C LEU A 41 8.98 -0.15 24.12
N LEU A 42 7.97 -1.03 24.18
CA LEU A 42 6.61 -0.70 23.74
C LEU A 42 6.01 0.50 24.50
N ALA A 43 6.37 0.67 25.77
CA ALA A 43 5.92 1.81 26.58
C ALA A 43 6.44 3.16 26.07
N GLU A 44 7.53 3.19 25.31
CA GLU A 44 8.07 4.41 24.69
C GLU A 44 7.44 4.72 23.32
N VAL A 45 6.66 3.78 22.77
CA VAL A 45 6.01 3.99 21.47
C VAL A 45 4.92 5.04 21.59
N VAL A 46 5.06 6.13 20.88
CA VAL A 46 4.14 7.26 20.92
C VAL A 46 2.92 7.01 20.05
N GLY A 47 1.75 7.41 20.48
CA GLY A 47 0.49 7.20 19.76
C GLY A 47 0.05 5.74 19.76
N GLN A 48 -0.70 5.33 18.73
CA GLN A 48 -1.17 3.94 18.51
C GLN A 48 -1.97 3.34 19.69
N SER A 49 -2.65 4.18 20.47
CA SER A 49 -3.39 3.75 21.66
C SER A 49 -4.44 2.68 21.39
N HIS A 50 -5.00 2.66 20.18
CA HIS A 50 -5.99 1.65 19.75
C HIS A 50 -5.43 0.22 19.75
N ILE A 51 -4.10 0.01 19.64
CA ILE A 51 -3.44 -1.29 19.68
C ILE A 51 -2.51 -1.48 20.89
N LEU A 52 -2.04 -0.39 21.54
CA LEU A 52 -1.07 -0.43 22.63
C LEU A 52 -1.68 -0.24 24.03
N SER A 53 -2.93 0.23 24.15
CA SER A 53 -3.54 0.44 25.46
C SER A 53 -3.59 -0.87 26.29
N PRO A 54 -3.52 -0.77 27.63
CA PRO A 54 -3.61 -1.94 28.51
C PRO A 54 -4.81 -2.83 28.18
N GLY A 55 -4.57 -4.14 28.14
CA GLY A 55 -5.60 -5.13 27.81
C GLY A 55 -5.83 -5.38 26.31
N LYS A 56 -5.18 -4.64 25.41
CA LYS A 56 -5.20 -4.91 23.97
C LYS A 56 -4.39 -6.15 23.64
N LEU A 57 -4.61 -6.67 22.43
CA LEU A 57 -4.03 -7.95 21.99
C LEU A 57 -2.50 -7.88 21.91
N LEU A 58 -1.93 -6.83 21.32
CA LEU A 58 -0.50 -6.73 21.06
C LEU A 58 0.34 -6.73 22.34
N PRO A 59 0.10 -5.89 23.36
CA PRO A 59 0.84 -5.96 24.63
C PRO A 59 0.76 -7.34 25.27
N ARG A 60 -0.42 -7.95 25.32
CA ARG A 60 -0.60 -9.30 25.89
C ARG A 60 0.19 -10.37 25.17
N LEU A 61 0.28 -10.31 23.85
CA LEU A 61 1.09 -11.27 23.05
C LEU A 61 2.58 -11.09 23.33
N VAL A 62 3.03 -9.85 23.51
CA VAL A 62 4.44 -9.54 23.80
C VAL A 62 4.79 -9.92 25.23
N GLU A 63 4.00 -9.54 26.22
CA GLU A 63 4.17 -9.90 27.64
C GLU A 63 4.22 -11.42 27.85
N SER A 64 3.32 -12.16 27.17
CA SER A 64 3.31 -13.62 27.24
C SER A 64 4.39 -14.30 26.39
N ASN A 65 5.06 -13.54 25.53
CA ASN A 65 6.07 -14.02 24.57
C ASN A 65 5.57 -15.19 23.68
N THR A 66 4.27 -15.17 23.30
CA THR A 66 3.59 -16.32 22.65
C THR A 66 3.17 -16.04 21.20
N PHE A 67 3.57 -14.94 20.58
CA PHE A 67 3.22 -14.68 19.18
C PHE A 67 4.09 -15.44 18.18
N GLY A 68 3.49 -15.93 17.09
CA GLY A 68 4.21 -16.57 15.99
C GLY A 68 4.53 -15.61 14.84
N SER A 69 3.53 -14.89 14.34
CA SER A 69 3.70 -13.96 13.23
C SER A 69 2.80 -12.73 13.42
N LEU A 70 3.39 -11.54 13.19
CA LEU A 70 2.72 -10.25 13.26
C LEU A 70 2.87 -9.54 11.91
N LEU A 71 1.82 -8.85 11.46
CA LEU A 71 1.86 -8.00 10.27
C LEU A 71 1.41 -6.60 10.63
N PHE A 72 2.32 -5.64 10.52
CA PHE A 72 2.06 -4.23 10.71
C PHE A 72 1.81 -3.56 9.37
N TYR A 73 0.67 -2.91 9.20
CA TYR A 73 0.38 -2.14 8.00
C TYR A 73 -0.14 -0.75 8.35
N GLY A 74 0.21 0.22 7.53
CA GLY A 74 -0.16 1.62 7.74
C GLY A 74 0.75 2.58 6.98
N PRO A 75 0.50 3.90 7.05
CA PRO A 75 1.22 4.91 6.30
C PRO A 75 2.72 4.93 6.63
N PRO A 76 3.56 5.59 5.80
CA PRO A 76 4.97 5.81 6.15
C PRO A 76 5.08 6.62 7.44
N GLY A 77 6.17 6.44 8.18
CA GLY A 77 6.46 7.19 9.41
C GLY A 77 5.59 6.90 10.64
N CYS A 78 4.58 6.00 10.55
CA CYS A 78 3.69 5.66 11.67
C CYS A 78 4.31 4.72 12.73
N GLY A 79 5.60 4.33 12.61
CA GLY A 79 6.32 3.58 13.63
C GLY A 79 6.39 2.06 13.44
N LYS A 80 6.06 1.48 12.27
CA LYS A 80 6.09 0.02 12.01
C LYS A 80 7.43 -0.64 12.38
N THR A 81 8.52 -0.10 11.89
CA THR A 81 9.89 -0.60 12.17
C THR A 81 10.24 -0.43 13.64
N SER A 82 9.91 0.74 14.22
CA SER A 82 10.17 1.03 15.64
C SER A 82 9.39 0.10 16.57
N MET A 83 8.15 -0.22 16.22
CA MET A 83 7.34 -1.21 16.95
C MET A 83 7.99 -2.58 16.94
N ALA A 84 8.50 -3.03 15.79
CA ALA A 84 9.17 -4.32 15.68
C ALA A 84 10.47 -4.38 16.49
N GLU A 85 11.27 -3.31 16.48
CA GLU A 85 12.49 -3.19 17.28
C GLU A 85 12.18 -3.18 18.80
N ALA A 86 11.15 -2.44 19.23
CA ALA A 86 10.72 -2.40 20.62
C ALA A 86 10.24 -3.79 21.11
N ILE A 87 9.47 -4.52 20.28
CA ILE A 87 9.04 -5.88 20.61
C ILE A 87 10.25 -6.82 20.75
N ALA A 88 11.22 -6.73 19.85
CA ALA A 88 12.40 -7.57 19.90
C ALA A 88 13.23 -7.32 21.18
N ASN A 89 13.37 -6.06 21.58
CA ASN A 89 14.07 -5.68 22.82
C ASN A 89 13.31 -6.18 24.05
N GLU A 90 12.00 -5.98 24.11
CA GLU A 90 11.17 -6.37 25.26
C GLU A 90 11.10 -7.88 25.45
N THR A 91 11.17 -8.64 24.36
CA THR A 91 11.20 -10.10 24.38
C THR A 91 12.60 -10.70 24.44
N GLU A 92 13.64 -9.88 24.55
CA GLU A 92 15.07 -10.28 24.54
C GLU A 92 15.41 -11.18 23.36
N SER A 93 14.79 -10.92 22.21
CA SER A 93 14.89 -11.78 21.03
C SER A 93 16.02 -11.33 20.12
N ARG A 94 16.64 -12.28 19.44
CA ARG A 94 17.59 -11.99 18.36
C ARG A 94 16.84 -11.34 17.19
N TYR A 95 17.11 -10.07 16.93
CA TYR A 95 16.46 -9.30 15.87
C TYR A 95 17.25 -9.35 14.57
N VAL A 96 16.65 -9.89 13.52
CA VAL A 96 17.24 -9.94 12.17
C VAL A 96 16.35 -9.13 11.22
N ARG A 97 16.92 -8.06 10.67
CA ARG A 97 16.20 -7.19 9.74
C ARG A 97 16.52 -7.52 8.29
N VAL A 98 15.49 -7.69 7.49
CA VAL A 98 15.56 -7.92 6.05
C VAL A 98 14.77 -6.83 5.32
N ASN A 99 15.37 -6.22 4.31
CA ASN A 99 14.68 -5.31 3.41
C ASN A 99 14.26 -6.08 2.16
N ALA A 100 12.95 -6.21 1.94
CA ALA A 100 12.42 -7.00 0.83
C ALA A 100 12.78 -6.47 -0.57
N VAL A 101 13.19 -5.20 -0.67
CA VAL A 101 13.62 -4.60 -1.95
C VAL A 101 15.04 -5.06 -2.33
N MET A 102 15.91 -5.27 -1.35
CA MET A 102 17.34 -5.56 -1.57
C MET A 102 17.67 -7.04 -1.43
N SER A 103 16.87 -7.81 -0.70
CA SER A 103 17.18 -9.18 -0.33
C SER A 103 16.75 -10.19 -1.40
N ASN A 104 17.63 -11.16 -1.63
CA ASN A 104 17.39 -12.25 -2.57
C ASN A 104 17.04 -13.57 -1.83
N VAL A 105 16.60 -14.58 -2.62
CA VAL A 105 16.20 -15.90 -2.10
C VAL A 105 17.36 -16.64 -1.39
N ALA A 106 18.60 -16.45 -1.85
CA ALA A 106 19.77 -17.11 -1.28
C ALA A 106 20.06 -16.57 0.13
N GLU A 107 20.07 -15.26 0.31
CA GLU A 107 20.23 -14.61 1.60
C GLU A 107 19.12 -15.03 2.58
N LEU A 108 17.87 -15.04 2.14
CA LEU A 108 16.74 -15.47 2.96
C LEU A 108 16.93 -16.91 3.45
N ARG A 109 17.36 -17.82 2.57
CA ARG A 109 17.67 -19.22 2.93
C ARG A 109 18.79 -19.33 3.96
N GLN A 110 19.84 -18.51 3.87
CA GLN A 110 20.94 -18.49 4.84
C GLN A 110 20.43 -18.04 6.22
N ILE A 111 19.63 -16.97 6.28
CA ILE A 111 19.04 -16.47 7.52
C ILE A 111 18.16 -17.55 8.18
N LEU A 112 17.29 -18.21 7.40
CA LEU A 112 16.43 -19.28 7.91
C LEU A 112 17.24 -20.49 8.38
N ALA A 113 18.28 -20.90 7.64
CA ALA A 113 19.17 -21.99 8.05
C ALA A 113 19.91 -21.68 9.34
N ALA A 114 20.33 -20.45 9.55
CA ALA A 114 20.95 -20.01 10.79
C ALA A 114 19.96 -19.98 11.96
N ALA A 115 18.73 -19.49 11.73
CA ALA A 115 17.70 -19.50 12.78
C ALA A 115 17.35 -20.91 13.27
N ARG A 116 17.37 -21.91 12.37
CA ARG A 116 17.15 -23.33 12.73
C ARG A 116 18.21 -23.91 13.64
N ARG A 117 19.44 -23.36 13.65
CA ARG A 117 20.58 -23.83 14.48
C ARG A 117 20.58 -23.25 15.89
N VAL A 118 19.78 -22.19 16.12
CA VAL A 118 19.68 -21.54 17.43
C VAL A 118 18.81 -22.42 18.35
N GLU A 119 19.38 -22.88 19.47
CA GLU A 119 18.69 -23.76 20.43
C GLU A 119 17.45 -23.16 21.06
N LYS A 120 17.47 -21.84 21.30
CA LYS A 120 16.34 -21.08 21.86
C LYS A 120 15.50 -20.48 20.75
N LYS A 121 14.81 -20.97 19.94
CA LYS A 121 13.86 -20.46 18.94
C LYS A 121 13.38 -18.99 19.12
N ASP A 122 14.27 -18.08 19.49
CA ASP A 122 14.01 -16.69 19.88
C ASP A 122 14.44 -15.70 18.79
N THR A 123 14.42 -16.11 17.52
CA THR A 123 14.77 -15.22 16.42
C THR A 123 13.53 -14.51 15.89
N ILE A 124 13.51 -13.18 15.98
CA ILE A 124 12.53 -12.36 15.27
C ILE A 124 13.11 -11.97 13.92
N LEU A 125 12.47 -12.41 12.85
CA LEU A 125 12.75 -12.00 11.48
C LEU A 125 11.82 -10.85 11.12
N PHE A 126 12.36 -9.64 11.04
CA PHE A 126 11.63 -8.46 10.58
C PHE A 126 11.82 -8.26 9.07
N ILE A 127 10.73 -8.22 8.34
CA ILE A 127 10.74 -7.97 6.89
C ILE A 127 10.08 -6.63 6.62
N ASP A 128 10.91 -5.65 6.24
CA ASP A 128 10.42 -4.33 5.82
C ASP A 128 9.93 -4.39 4.38
N GLU A 129 8.77 -3.76 4.13
CA GLU A 129 8.07 -3.76 2.84
C GLU A 129 7.78 -5.17 2.28
N ILE A 130 7.26 -6.07 3.13
CA ILE A 130 6.99 -7.48 2.80
C ILE A 130 6.16 -7.67 1.52
N HIS A 131 5.38 -6.68 1.11
CA HIS A 131 4.62 -6.69 -0.15
C HIS A 131 5.50 -6.72 -1.42
N ARG A 132 6.80 -6.46 -1.29
CA ARG A 132 7.79 -6.55 -2.38
C ARG A 132 8.27 -7.98 -2.60
N PHE A 133 8.09 -8.87 -1.64
CA PHE A 133 8.37 -10.29 -1.84
C PHE A 133 7.33 -10.91 -2.79
N ASN A 134 7.83 -11.67 -3.76
CA ASN A 134 6.97 -12.50 -4.59
C ASN A 134 6.41 -13.70 -3.80
N LYS A 135 5.43 -14.42 -4.38
CA LYS A 135 4.79 -15.56 -3.72
C LYS A 135 5.78 -16.62 -3.27
N SER A 136 6.78 -16.96 -4.10
CA SER A 136 7.79 -17.98 -3.77
C SER A 136 8.68 -17.58 -2.60
N GLN A 137 8.99 -16.29 -2.46
CA GLN A 137 9.75 -15.78 -1.31
C GLN A 137 8.91 -15.81 -0.03
N GLN A 138 7.63 -15.49 -0.12
CA GLN A 138 6.72 -15.57 1.02
C GLN A 138 6.47 -17.04 1.44
N ASP A 139 6.32 -17.95 0.47
CA ASP A 139 6.14 -19.38 0.72
C ASP A 139 7.38 -20.02 1.40
N LEU A 140 8.57 -19.48 1.14
CA LEU A 140 9.81 -19.95 1.77
C LEU A 140 9.84 -19.72 3.29
N LEU A 141 9.09 -18.74 3.79
CA LEU A 141 8.99 -18.42 5.23
C LEU A 141 8.09 -19.41 6.00
N LEU A 142 7.08 -19.98 5.32
CA LEU A 142 6.02 -20.75 5.96
C LEU A 142 6.52 -21.91 6.82
N PRO A 143 7.44 -22.78 6.34
CA PRO A 143 7.90 -23.91 7.13
C PRO A 143 8.58 -23.50 8.45
N ASP A 144 9.31 -22.39 8.46
CA ASP A 144 10.03 -21.92 9.64
C ASP A 144 9.13 -21.16 10.61
N VAL A 145 8.11 -20.46 10.10
CA VAL A 145 7.04 -19.86 10.92
C VAL A 145 6.20 -20.96 11.58
N GLU A 146 5.79 -22.00 10.83
CA GLU A 146 5.02 -23.13 11.35
C GLU A 146 5.78 -23.96 12.39
N ALA A 147 7.08 -24.18 12.15
CA ALA A 147 7.94 -24.90 13.09
C ALA A 147 8.35 -24.05 14.31
N GLY A 148 8.03 -22.75 14.31
CA GLY A 148 8.45 -21.80 15.34
C GLY A 148 9.96 -21.56 15.38
N ASN A 149 10.69 -21.84 14.28
CA ASN A 149 12.13 -21.55 14.18
C ASN A 149 12.40 -20.05 14.12
N ILE A 150 11.43 -19.29 13.59
CA ILE A 150 11.42 -17.83 13.56
C ILE A 150 10.06 -17.32 14.03
N ARG A 151 10.05 -16.14 14.62
CA ARG A 151 8.87 -15.28 14.77
C ARG A 151 8.94 -14.21 13.70
N LEU A 152 7.94 -14.16 12.85
CA LEU A 152 7.92 -13.20 11.73
C LEU A 152 7.25 -11.92 12.15
N ILE A 153 7.88 -10.77 11.89
CA ILE A 153 7.23 -9.45 11.90
C ILE A 153 7.35 -8.84 10.52
N GLY A 154 6.25 -8.77 9.79
CA GLY A 154 6.20 -8.11 8.48
C GLY A 154 5.68 -6.68 8.59
N ALA A 155 6.30 -5.74 7.87
CA ALA A 155 5.84 -4.37 7.74
C ALA A 155 5.48 -4.05 6.29
N THR A 156 4.41 -3.29 6.08
CA THR A 156 3.99 -2.83 4.74
C THR A 156 3.20 -1.53 4.83
N THR A 157 3.30 -0.70 3.78
CA THR A 157 2.45 0.47 3.58
C THR A 157 1.13 0.13 2.86
N HIS A 158 1.03 -1.06 2.27
CA HIS A 158 -0.12 -1.52 1.50
C HIS A 158 -1.05 -2.43 2.31
N ASN A 159 -2.30 -2.57 1.89
CA ASN A 159 -3.23 -3.52 2.52
C ASN A 159 -2.73 -4.97 2.33
N PRO A 160 -2.40 -5.71 3.42
CA PRO A 160 -1.82 -7.05 3.33
C PRO A 160 -2.70 -8.04 2.58
N GLY A 161 -4.01 -7.89 2.61
CA GLY A 161 -4.96 -8.78 1.93
C GLY A 161 -4.77 -8.90 0.41
N PHE A 162 -4.08 -7.93 -0.22
CA PHE A 162 -3.82 -7.96 -1.67
C PHE A 162 -2.41 -8.43 -2.02
N TYR A 163 -1.46 -8.35 -1.10
CA TYR A 163 -0.04 -8.51 -1.38
C TYR A 163 0.63 -9.66 -0.62
N VAL A 164 0.06 -10.04 0.54
CA VAL A 164 0.56 -11.17 1.32
C VAL A 164 -0.24 -12.41 0.97
N ASN A 165 0.44 -13.55 0.78
CA ASN A 165 -0.24 -14.78 0.42
C ASN A 165 -1.16 -15.28 1.54
N ALA A 166 -2.26 -15.95 1.17
CA ALA A 166 -3.27 -16.40 2.11
C ALA A 166 -2.74 -17.34 3.21
N PRO A 167 -1.81 -18.28 2.94
CA PRO A 167 -1.22 -19.13 3.99
C PRO A 167 -0.45 -18.35 5.05
N LEU A 168 0.31 -17.32 4.68
CA LEU A 168 1.04 -16.49 5.64
C LEU A 168 0.09 -15.57 6.42
N LEU A 169 -0.91 -15.01 5.71
CA LEU A 169 -1.90 -14.12 6.30
C LEU A 169 -2.74 -14.85 7.37
N SER A 170 -3.17 -16.09 7.09
CA SER A 170 -3.98 -16.89 8.03
C SER A 170 -3.24 -17.27 9.32
N ARG A 171 -1.91 -17.18 9.34
CA ARG A 171 -1.04 -17.47 10.49
C ARG A 171 -0.52 -16.23 11.18
N SER A 172 -0.94 -15.05 10.73
CA SER A 172 -0.44 -13.76 11.21
C SER A 172 -1.51 -12.96 11.92
N HIS A 173 -1.17 -12.29 13.01
CA HIS A 173 -2.01 -11.26 13.59
C HIS A 173 -1.77 -9.94 12.88
N LEU A 174 -2.84 -9.34 12.35
CA LEU A 174 -2.78 -8.06 11.64
C LEU A 174 -3.01 -6.91 12.60
N PHE A 175 -2.11 -5.91 12.53
CA PHE A 175 -2.24 -4.66 13.27
C PHE A 175 -2.15 -3.48 12.31
N ARG A 176 -3.20 -2.66 12.31
CA ARG A 176 -3.21 -1.42 11.55
C ARG A 176 -2.61 -0.32 12.40
N LEU A 177 -1.57 0.34 11.89
CA LEU A 177 -1.02 1.55 12.47
C LEU A 177 -1.62 2.76 11.75
N GLU A 178 -1.89 3.81 12.50
CA GLU A 178 -2.47 5.05 12.01
C GLU A 178 -1.42 6.16 11.95
N SER A 179 -1.67 7.19 11.12
CA SER A 179 -0.86 8.42 11.13
C SER A 179 -0.91 9.07 12.50
N HIS A 180 0.18 9.70 12.90
CA HIS A 180 0.20 10.43 14.17
C HIS A 180 -0.54 11.75 14.06
N THR A 181 -1.15 12.17 15.15
CA THR A 181 -1.77 13.51 15.25
C THR A 181 -0.69 14.59 15.37
N VAL A 182 -1.05 15.81 15.01
CA VAL A 182 -0.14 16.97 15.15
C VAL A 182 0.34 17.12 16.58
N ASP A 183 -0.54 16.95 17.57
CA ASP A 183 -0.20 17.03 18.99
C ASP A 183 0.82 15.96 19.39
N THR A 184 0.59 14.70 18.96
CA THR A 184 1.51 13.58 19.22
C THR A 184 2.91 13.85 18.65
N ILE A 185 2.99 14.43 17.45
CA ILE A 185 4.28 14.80 16.84
C ILE A 185 4.92 15.93 17.63
N ALA A 186 4.17 16.98 17.98
CA ALA A 186 4.69 18.10 18.74
C ALA A 186 5.26 17.66 20.11
N ASP A 187 4.56 16.78 20.83
CA ASP A 187 5.01 16.21 22.10
C ASP A 187 6.35 15.45 21.93
N LEU A 188 6.49 14.65 20.87
CA LEU A 188 7.75 13.95 20.60
C LEU A 188 8.88 14.91 20.23
N LEU A 189 8.59 16.00 19.51
CA LEU A 189 9.59 17.02 19.20
C LEU A 189 10.10 17.73 20.48
N VAL A 190 9.22 17.98 21.47
CA VAL A 190 9.61 18.47 22.80
C VAL A 190 10.54 17.47 23.47
N LEU A 191 10.13 16.20 23.56
CA LEU A 191 10.97 15.16 24.16
C LEU A 191 12.34 15.05 23.49
N ALA A 192 12.40 15.19 22.15
CA ALA A 192 13.65 15.14 21.41
C ALA A 192 14.56 16.36 21.67
N LEU A 193 14.00 17.51 22.02
CA LEU A 193 14.78 18.69 22.43
C LEU A 193 15.33 18.55 23.86
N GLU A 194 14.62 17.84 24.73
CA GLU A 194 14.97 17.69 26.15
C GLU A 194 15.86 16.47 26.43
N ASP A 195 15.84 15.45 25.59
CA ASP A 195 16.64 14.21 25.78
C ASP A 195 18.12 14.47 25.53
N ASP A 196 18.94 14.40 26.58
CA ASP A 196 20.40 14.61 26.53
C ASP A 196 21.16 13.43 25.92
N GLU A 197 20.62 12.22 26.02
CA GLU A 197 21.28 11.00 25.55
C GLU A 197 21.05 10.75 24.06
N ARG A 198 19.80 10.77 23.62
CA ARG A 198 19.37 10.40 22.26
C ARG A 198 18.96 11.61 21.42
N GLY A 199 18.56 12.68 22.09
CA GLY A 199 17.99 13.86 21.47
C GLY A 199 18.98 14.99 21.16
N LEU A 200 18.49 16.18 21.37
CA LEU A 200 19.20 17.45 21.14
C LEU A 200 19.45 18.22 22.43
N GLY A 201 19.18 17.66 23.62
CA GLY A 201 19.31 18.32 24.93
C GLY A 201 20.69 18.92 25.15
N SER A 202 21.77 18.22 24.73
CA SER A 202 23.16 18.72 24.79
C SER A 202 23.39 20.04 24.03
N ARG A 203 22.45 20.50 23.20
CA ARG A 203 22.50 21.81 22.52
C ARG A 203 21.87 22.92 23.37
N SER A 204 21.15 22.60 24.43
CA SER A 204 20.46 23.55 25.34
C SER A 204 19.54 24.53 24.59
N GLN A 205 18.96 24.08 23.50
CA GLN A 205 18.02 24.87 22.69
C GLN A 205 16.60 24.74 23.24
N THR A 206 15.83 25.80 23.16
CA THR A 206 14.42 25.82 23.50
C THR A 206 13.58 26.11 22.27
N ALA A 207 12.28 25.84 22.32
CA ALA A 207 11.40 26.12 21.19
C ALA A 207 10.12 26.81 21.66
N GLU A 208 9.53 27.61 20.79
CA GLU A 208 8.17 28.10 20.98
C GLU A 208 7.18 26.97 20.71
N PRO A 209 6.14 26.80 21.55
CA PRO A 209 5.12 25.78 21.32
C PRO A 209 4.49 25.88 19.92
N GLU A 210 4.23 27.12 19.46
CA GLU A 210 3.67 27.42 18.16
C GLU A 210 4.61 26.99 17.01
N ALA A 211 5.94 27.12 17.20
CA ALA A 211 6.94 26.69 16.25
C ALA A 211 6.93 25.15 16.09
N LEU A 212 6.92 24.40 17.20
CA LEU A 212 6.84 22.94 17.16
C LEU A 212 5.52 22.45 16.58
N MET A 213 4.40 23.09 16.92
CA MET A 213 3.10 22.80 16.31
C MET A 213 3.11 23.10 14.81
N GLY A 214 3.74 24.18 14.38
CA GLY A 214 3.94 24.52 12.97
C GLY A 214 4.75 23.44 12.26
N LEU A 215 5.87 23.01 12.87
CA LEU A 215 6.70 21.94 12.32
C LEU A 215 5.96 20.60 12.25
N ALA A 216 5.19 20.25 13.29
CA ALA A 216 4.39 19.04 13.32
C ALA A 216 3.31 19.00 12.23
N LYS A 217 2.66 20.14 11.93
CA LYS A 217 1.71 20.26 10.82
C LYS A 217 2.36 19.99 9.45
N LEU A 218 3.61 20.46 9.25
CA LEU A 218 4.36 20.23 8.01
C LEU A 218 4.78 18.78 7.80
N CYS A 219 4.61 17.90 8.80
CA CYS A 219 5.06 16.51 8.74
C CYS A 219 3.98 15.51 8.35
N ASP A 220 2.72 15.95 8.27
CA ASP A 220 1.58 15.15 7.80
C ASP A 220 1.50 13.74 8.41
N GLY A 221 1.60 13.66 9.73
CA GLY A 221 1.50 12.40 10.48
C GLY A 221 2.75 11.51 10.42
N ASP A 222 3.84 11.92 9.75
CA ASP A 222 5.10 11.19 9.67
C ASP A 222 6.10 11.67 10.74
N LEU A 223 6.24 10.90 11.83
CA LEU A 223 7.18 11.19 12.92
C LEU A 223 8.64 11.29 12.47
N ARG A 224 9.06 10.47 11.51
CA ARG A 224 10.44 10.49 10.99
C ARG A 224 10.74 11.82 10.33
N ARG A 225 9.79 12.35 9.55
CA ARG A 225 9.88 13.67 8.92
C ARG A 225 10.00 14.76 9.98
N GLY A 226 9.21 14.69 11.06
CA GLY A 226 9.24 15.65 12.17
C GLY A 226 10.59 15.73 12.84
N LEU A 227 11.14 14.59 13.24
CA LEU A 227 12.44 14.52 13.90
C LEU A 227 13.59 14.98 12.99
N ASN A 228 13.59 14.57 11.72
CA ASN A 228 14.61 15.02 10.76
C ASN A 228 14.52 16.53 10.50
N ALA A 229 13.32 17.08 10.42
CA ALA A 229 13.12 18.50 10.23
C ALA A 229 13.58 19.29 11.46
N LEU A 230 13.25 18.83 12.67
CA LEU A 230 13.74 19.42 13.91
C LEU A 230 15.27 19.43 13.99
N GLU A 231 15.91 18.31 13.63
CA GLU A 231 17.38 18.19 13.61
C GLU A 231 18.01 19.22 12.70
N VAL A 232 17.50 19.40 11.49
CA VAL A 232 18.02 20.38 10.52
C VAL A 232 17.86 21.81 11.03
N VAL A 233 16.67 22.15 11.56
CA VAL A 233 16.41 23.47 12.15
C VAL A 233 17.35 23.73 13.31
N ALA A 234 17.47 22.77 14.24
CA ALA A 234 18.32 22.90 15.41
C ALA A 234 19.82 23.02 15.06
N LEU A 235 20.29 22.28 14.06
CA LEU A 235 21.66 22.35 13.58
C LEU A 235 21.97 23.65 12.82
N GLY A 236 20.98 24.25 12.18
CA GLY A 236 21.10 25.55 11.51
C GLY A 236 21.17 26.76 12.47
N LEU A 237 20.83 26.56 13.75
CA LEU A 237 20.88 27.58 14.77
C LEU A 237 22.07 27.39 15.71
N GLU A 238 22.51 28.47 16.37
CA GLU A 238 23.54 28.41 17.41
C GLU A 238 23.06 27.60 18.64
N LYS A 239 24.02 27.04 19.39
CA LYS A 239 23.71 26.36 20.66
C LYS A 239 23.05 27.34 21.64
N GLY A 240 22.02 26.91 22.34
CA GLY A 240 21.25 27.75 23.26
C GLY A 240 20.25 28.70 22.59
N ALA A 241 20.22 28.75 21.26
CA ALA A 241 19.25 29.59 20.55
C ALA A 241 17.83 29.05 20.70
N LYS A 242 16.84 29.94 20.62
CA LYS A 242 15.43 29.58 20.65
C LYS A 242 14.93 29.32 19.23
N ILE A 243 14.26 28.17 19.04
CA ILE A 243 13.57 27.82 17.80
C ILE A 243 12.25 28.59 17.76
N THR A 244 12.09 29.49 16.81
CA THR A 244 10.94 30.35 16.62
C THR A 244 10.14 29.96 15.37
N THR A 245 8.94 30.51 15.23
CA THR A 245 8.12 30.34 14.02
C THR A 245 8.83 30.86 12.77
N GLU A 246 9.67 31.93 12.88
CA GLU A 246 10.46 32.45 11.77
C GLU A 246 11.52 31.44 11.34
N SER A 247 12.22 30.79 12.28
CA SER A 247 13.23 29.78 11.95
C SER A 247 12.62 28.58 11.22
N ILE A 248 11.40 28.18 11.59
CA ILE A 248 10.63 27.14 10.87
C ILE A 248 10.22 27.62 9.48
N ALA A 249 9.77 28.88 9.34
CA ALA A 249 9.38 29.45 8.04
C ALA A 249 10.55 29.52 7.06
N VAL A 250 11.74 29.89 7.53
CA VAL A 250 12.98 29.86 6.71
C VAL A 250 13.28 28.45 6.24
N PHE A 251 13.27 27.47 7.16
CA PHE A 251 13.46 26.06 6.81
C PHE A 251 12.41 25.57 5.81
N ALA A 252 11.12 25.91 6.00
CA ALA A 252 10.05 25.54 5.10
C ALA A 252 10.23 26.16 3.71
N SER A 253 10.65 27.44 3.64
CA SER A 253 10.89 28.13 2.37
C SER A 253 12.08 27.56 1.58
N GLU A 254 13.17 27.22 2.25
CA GLU A 254 14.34 26.59 1.62
C GLU A 254 14.01 25.17 1.11
N ARG A 255 13.06 24.50 1.76
CA ARG A 255 12.58 23.18 1.35
C ARG A 255 11.57 23.25 0.20
N GLN A 256 10.79 24.32 0.08
CA GLN A 256 9.88 24.57 -1.06
C GLN A 256 10.63 24.71 -2.39
N ILE A 257 11.89 25.11 -2.39
CA ILE A 257 12.75 25.09 -3.58
C ILE A 257 13.06 23.64 -4.02
N ARG A 258 12.85 22.64 -3.15
CA ARG A 258 13.15 21.22 -3.44
C ARG A 258 11.96 20.25 -3.31
N TYR A 259 10.86 20.64 -2.67
CA TYR A 259 9.69 19.78 -2.55
C TYR A 259 8.47 20.59 -2.09
N ASP A 260 7.43 20.67 -2.91
CA ASP A 260 6.12 21.15 -2.48
C ASP A 260 5.56 20.20 -1.42
N ALA A 261 5.69 20.58 -0.15
CA ALA A 261 5.28 19.79 0.99
C ALA A 261 3.88 20.18 1.47
N ASN A 262 2.96 20.47 0.55
CA ASN A 262 1.53 20.50 0.83
C ASN A 262 0.89 19.28 0.20
N GLU A 263 0.89 18.13 0.90
CA GLU A 263 0.10 16.98 0.48
C GLU A 263 -1.37 17.38 0.29
N ASP A 264 -1.93 18.27 1.10
CA ASP A 264 -3.27 18.82 0.88
C ASP A 264 -3.36 19.61 -0.44
N GLU A 265 -2.43 20.50 -0.74
CA GLU A 265 -2.39 21.22 -2.01
C GLU A 265 -2.09 20.30 -3.19
N HIS A 266 -1.28 19.27 -2.98
CA HIS A 266 -1.03 18.21 -3.95
C HIS A 266 -2.33 17.41 -4.23
N TYR A 267 -3.02 16.94 -3.17
CA TYR A 267 -4.31 16.24 -3.32
C TYR A 267 -5.40 17.15 -3.90
N ASP A 268 -5.42 18.42 -3.54
CA ASP A 268 -6.34 19.41 -4.08
C ASP A 268 -6.06 19.68 -5.57
N THR A 269 -4.80 19.80 -5.96
CA THR A 269 -4.38 19.98 -7.35
C THR A 269 -4.75 18.76 -8.20
N ILE A 270 -4.48 17.53 -7.70
CA ILE A 270 -4.91 16.30 -8.37
C ILE A 270 -6.42 16.20 -8.47
N SER A 271 -7.12 16.54 -7.39
CA SER A 271 -8.60 16.56 -7.37
C SER A 271 -9.17 17.56 -8.38
N ALA A 272 -8.59 18.75 -8.45
CA ALA A 272 -8.96 19.78 -9.43
C ALA A 272 -8.67 19.30 -10.86
N PHE A 273 -7.51 18.69 -11.11
CA PHE A 273 -7.13 18.08 -12.38
C PHE A 273 -8.16 17.05 -12.86
N ILE A 274 -8.49 16.08 -12.01
CA ILE A 274 -9.47 15.03 -12.32
C ILE A 274 -10.86 15.61 -12.54
N LYS A 275 -11.31 16.55 -11.68
CA LYS A 275 -12.62 17.18 -11.76
C LYS A 275 -12.74 18.04 -13.01
N SER A 276 -11.67 18.72 -13.44
CA SER A 276 -11.64 19.50 -14.67
C SER A 276 -11.83 18.62 -15.91
N MET A 277 -11.12 17.50 -16.00
CA MET A 277 -11.31 16.53 -17.09
C MET A 277 -12.72 15.91 -17.03
N ARG A 278 -13.25 15.61 -15.86
CA ARG A 278 -14.60 15.08 -15.66
C ARG A 278 -15.66 16.09 -16.07
N GLY A 279 -15.45 17.37 -15.79
CA GLY A 279 -16.31 18.48 -16.16
C GLY A 279 -16.22 18.89 -17.63
N GLY A 280 -15.27 18.34 -18.40
CA GLY A 280 -15.12 18.65 -19.83
C GLY A 280 -14.39 19.97 -20.10
N ASP A 281 -13.56 20.45 -19.16
CA ASP A 281 -12.76 21.67 -19.33
C ASP A 281 -11.28 21.32 -19.60
N PRO A 282 -10.85 21.28 -20.87
CA PRO A 282 -9.47 20.98 -21.22
C PRO A 282 -8.48 22.08 -20.79
N ASN A 283 -8.93 23.35 -20.71
CA ASN A 283 -8.05 24.45 -20.34
C ASN A 283 -7.70 24.39 -18.86
N ALA A 284 -8.69 24.18 -17.98
CA ALA A 284 -8.45 23.97 -16.56
C ALA A 284 -7.62 22.70 -16.33
N ALA A 285 -7.90 21.60 -17.04
CA ALA A 285 -7.14 20.36 -16.91
C ALA A 285 -5.66 20.55 -17.29
N LEU A 286 -5.36 21.27 -18.37
CA LEU A 286 -4.00 21.60 -18.78
C LEU A 286 -3.30 22.54 -17.78
N TYR A 287 -4.03 23.50 -17.21
CA TYR A 287 -3.48 24.38 -16.17
C TYR A 287 -3.03 23.56 -14.94
N TRP A 288 -3.86 22.65 -14.45
CA TRP A 288 -3.53 21.81 -13.32
C TRP A 288 -2.43 20.80 -13.63
N LEU A 289 -2.38 20.27 -14.86
CA LEU A 289 -1.24 19.47 -15.34
C LEU A 289 0.06 20.27 -15.27
N ALA A 290 0.07 21.49 -15.81
CA ALA A 290 1.25 22.35 -15.79
C ALA A 290 1.68 22.69 -14.36
N LYS A 291 0.73 22.96 -13.45
CA LYS A 291 1.00 23.21 -12.03
C LYS A 291 1.66 21.99 -11.37
N MET A 292 1.16 20.76 -11.59
CA MET A 292 1.75 19.52 -11.08
C MET A 292 3.18 19.32 -11.60
N LEU A 293 3.41 19.51 -12.90
CA LEU A 293 4.74 19.36 -13.52
C LEU A 293 5.73 20.41 -13.02
N ALA A 294 5.29 21.67 -12.85
CA ALA A 294 6.10 22.74 -12.27
C ALA A 294 6.45 22.47 -10.80
N GLY A 295 5.56 21.83 -10.06
CA GLY A 295 5.79 21.36 -8.69
C GLY A 295 6.67 20.11 -8.59
N GLY A 296 7.14 19.56 -9.72
CA GLY A 296 8.03 18.38 -9.73
C GLY A 296 7.32 17.04 -9.61
N GLU A 297 6.01 16.98 -9.88
CA GLU A 297 5.25 15.73 -9.87
C GLU A 297 5.82 14.72 -10.86
N ASP A 298 5.91 13.46 -10.43
CA ASP A 298 6.37 12.37 -11.28
C ASP A 298 5.39 12.13 -12.46
N PRO A 299 5.83 12.27 -13.72
CA PRO A 299 5.00 12.00 -14.90
C PRO A 299 4.32 10.63 -14.86
N ARG A 300 4.96 9.63 -14.24
CA ARG A 300 4.40 8.27 -14.07
C ARG A 300 3.22 8.26 -13.12
N PHE A 301 3.23 9.12 -12.10
CA PHE A 301 2.09 9.29 -11.21
C PHE A 301 0.89 9.89 -11.97
N ILE A 302 1.12 10.94 -12.74
CA ILE A 302 0.08 11.58 -13.58
C ILE A 302 -0.48 10.56 -14.58
N GLY A 303 0.38 9.80 -15.25
CA GLY A 303 -0.03 8.74 -16.19
C GLY A 303 -0.90 7.67 -15.53
N ARG A 304 -0.57 7.22 -14.33
CA ARG A 304 -1.43 6.29 -13.57
C ARG A 304 -2.80 6.88 -13.28
N ARG A 305 -2.90 8.17 -12.95
CA ARG A 305 -4.20 8.84 -12.74
C ARG A 305 -5.01 8.93 -14.03
N LEU A 306 -4.37 9.15 -15.17
CA LEU A 306 -5.03 9.14 -16.48
C LEU A 306 -5.59 7.75 -16.85
N ILE A 307 -4.86 6.66 -16.57
CA ILE A 307 -5.33 5.29 -16.79
C ILE A 307 -6.57 5.00 -15.92
N ILE A 308 -6.55 5.42 -14.65
CA ILE A 308 -7.72 5.27 -13.77
C ILE A 308 -8.91 6.07 -14.31
N PHE A 309 -8.69 7.34 -14.67
CA PHE A 309 -9.71 8.22 -15.22
C PHE A 309 -10.34 7.66 -16.51
N ALA A 310 -9.50 7.11 -17.40
CA ALA A 310 -9.97 6.47 -18.64
C ALA A 310 -10.95 5.32 -18.38
N SER A 311 -10.72 4.55 -17.30
CA SER A 311 -11.59 3.42 -16.95
C SER A 311 -12.79 3.80 -16.08
N GLU A 312 -12.62 4.77 -15.17
CA GLU A 312 -13.64 5.20 -14.21
C GLU A 312 -14.62 6.18 -14.78
N ASP A 313 -14.13 7.23 -15.47
CA ASP A 313 -14.94 8.36 -15.91
C ASP A 313 -15.32 8.30 -17.40
N VAL A 314 -14.39 7.90 -18.27
CA VAL A 314 -14.66 7.75 -19.72
C VAL A 314 -15.31 6.40 -19.99
N GLY A 315 -14.74 5.33 -19.47
CA GLY A 315 -15.29 3.97 -19.52
C GLY A 315 -15.67 3.54 -20.94
N LEU A 316 -16.85 2.97 -21.07
CA LEU A 316 -17.37 2.45 -22.35
C LEU A 316 -17.93 3.53 -23.31
N ALA A 317 -17.97 4.79 -22.88
CA ALA A 317 -18.39 5.87 -23.77
C ALA A 317 -17.37 6.14 -24.87
N ASP A 318 -16.07 5.92 -24.61
CA ASP A 318 -15.01 6.01 -25.61
C ASP A 318 -13.94 4.93 -25.39
N LEU A 319 -13.91 3.94 -26.28
CA LEU A 319 -13.03 2.78 -26.17
C LEU A 319 -11.55 3.08 -26.44
N HIS A 320 -11.22 4.26 -27.00
CA HIS A 320 -9.83 4.65 -27.25
C HIS A 320 -9.15 5.29 -26.03
N ALA A 321 -9.91 5.68 -25.00
CA ALA A 321 -9.37 6.38 -23.84
C ALA A 321 -8.34 5.54 -23.07
N LEU A 322 -8.65 4.30 -22.72
CA LEU A 322 -7.75 3.44 -21.97
C LEU A 322 -6.48 3.06 -22.75
N PRO A 323 -6.54 2.65 -24.03
CA PRO A 323 -5.35 2.48 -24.86
C PRO A 323 -4.47 3.73 -24.95
N LEU A 324 -5.06 4.92 -25.15
CA LEU A 324 -4.33 6.17 -25.21
C LEU A 324 -3.62 6.49 -23.88
N ALA A 325 -4.32 6.35 -22.74
CA ALA A 325 -3.71 6.56 -21.42
C ALA A 325 -2.55 5.61 -21.16
N THR A 326 -2.69 4.34 -21.53
CA THR A 326 -1.64 3.33 -21.39
C THR A 326 -0.43 3.63 -22.28
N ALA A 327 -0.67 3.99 -23.54
CA ALA A 327 0.38 4.41 -24.45
C ALA A 327 1.10 5.68 -23.97
N THR A 328 0.38 6.63 -23.40
CA THR A 328 0.95 7.84 -22.80
C THR A 328 1.84 7.50 -21.60
N GLN A 329 1.42 6.59 -20.72
CA GLN A 329 2.24 6.12 -19.60
C GLN A 329 3.56 5.51 -20.08
N GLN A 330 3.51 4.64 -21.10
CA GLN A 330 4.69 4.03 -21.72
C GLN A 330 5.59 5.08 -22.38
N ALA A 331 5.02 6.05 -23.09
CA ALA A 331 5.76 7.15 -23.69
C ALA A 331 6.49 8.00 -22.63
N CYS A 332 5.84 8.29 -21.49
CA CYS A 332 6.49 9.02 -20.40
C CYS A 332 7.68 8.26 -19.80
N GLU A 333 7.58 6.94 -19.69
CA GLU A 333 8.68 6.10 -19.19
C GLU A 333 9.85 6.02 -20.18
N PHE A 334 9.57 6.03 -21.48
CA PHE A 334 10.57 5.90 -22.53
C PHE A 334 11.27 7.23 -22.87
N VAL A 335 10.48 8.31 -22.98
CA VAL A 335 10.97 9.64 -23.41
C VAL A 335 11.56 10.42 -22.25
N GLY A 336 10.88 10.45 -21.10
CA GLY A 336 11.28 11.24 -19.93
C GLY A 336 10.96 12.73 -20.05
N LEU A 337 11.29 13.49 -18.99
CA LEU A 337 11.18 14.95 -18.96
C LEU A 337 12.38 15.58 -19.68
N PRO A 338 12.18 16.75 -20.35
CA PRO A 338 10.94 17.53 -20.38
C PRO A 338 9.95 17.12 -21.48
N GLU A 339 10.31 16.33 -22.47
CA GLU A 339 9.52 16.09 -23.69
C GLU A 339 8.24 15.32 -23.44
N CYS A 340 8.18 14.41 -22.46
CA CYS A 340 6.98 13.63 -22.14
C CYS A 340 5.79 14.49 -21.67
N GLN A 341 6.01 15.75 -21.31
CA GLN A 341 4.94 16.72 -21.01
C GLN A 341 3.97 16.88 -22.19
N ILE A 342 4.48 16.78 -23.44
CA ILE A 342 3.68 16.88 -24.66
C ILE A 342 2.74 15.68 -24.77
N ASN A 343 3.22 14.48 -24.45
CA ASN A 343 2.41 13.27 -24.43
C ASN A 343 1.29 13.35 -23.38
N LEU A 344 1.62 13.87 -22.19
CA LEU A 344 0.63 14.09 -21.13
C LEU A 344 -0.41 15.11 -21.54
N ALA A 345 -0.01 16.26 -22.11
CA ALA A 345 -0.93 17.30 -22.57
C ALA A 345 -1.89 16.79 -23.64
N HIS A 346 -1.39 15.99 -24.61
CA HIS A 346 -2.22 15.33 -25.63
C HIS A 346 -3.28 14.43 -24.98
N CYS A 347 -2.88 13.54 -24.08
CA CYS A 347 -3.78 12.63 -23.39
C CYS A 347 -4.82 13.38 -22.54
N VAL A 348 -4.40 14.40 -21.78
CA VAL A 348 -5.28 15.21 -20.93
C VAL A 348 -6.35 15.93 -21.75
N THR A 349 -5.95 16.52 -22.87
CA THR A 349 -6.90 17.19 -23.78
C THR A 349 -7.94 16.21 -24.31
N TYR A 350 -7.50 15.01 -24.73
CA TYR A 350 -8.39 13.95 -25.17
C TYR A 350 -9.34 13.52 -24.06
N MET A 351 -8.82 13.23 -22.86
CA MET A 351 -9.62 12.81 -21.71
C MET A 351 -10.66 13.86 -21.29
N ALA A 352 -10.30 15.14 -21.35
CA ALA A 352 -11.22 16.22 -21.02
C ALA A 352 -12.36 16.32 -22.02
N THR A 353 -12.11 16.08 -23.31
CA THR A 353 -13.09 16.24 -24.40
C THR A 353 -13.84 14.96 -24.77
N ALA A 354 -13.38 13.79 -24.32
CA ALA A 354 -14.05 12.51 -24.57
C ALA A 354 -15.46 12.45 -23.96
N ALA A 355 -16.33 11.66 -24.55
CA ALA A 355 -17.60 11.27 -23.95
C ALA A 355 -17.34 10.49 -22.64
N LYS A 356 -18.24 10.60 -21.66
CA LYS A 356 -17.99 10.06 -20.31
C LYS A 356 -19.12 9.15 -19.83
N SER A 357 -18.73 7.97 -19.34
CA SER A 357 -19.64 7.03 -18.69
C SER A 357 -18.93 6.26 -17.57
N ASN A 358 -19.43 6.39 -16.37
CA ASN A 358 -18.96 5.62 -15.21
C ASN A 358 -19.79 4.34 -14.97
N SER A 359 -20.50 3.85 -15.98
CA SER A 359 -21.43 2.71 -15.85
C SER A 359 -20.76 1.44 -15.30
N SER A 360 -19.57 1.10 -15.80
CA SER A 360 -18.80 -0.07 -15.35
C SER A 360 -18.32 0.08 -13.92
N TYR A 361 -17.86 1.26 -13.53
CA TYR A 361 -17.44 1.56 -12.15
C TYR A 361 -18.63 1.44 -11.18
N ALA A 362 -19.76 2.05 -11.53
CA ALA A 362 -20.99 1.99 -10.73
C ALA A 362 -21.51 0.55 -10.62
N ALA A 363 -21.45 -0.23 -11.71
CA ALA A 363 -21.87 -1.62 -11.73
C ALA A 363 -21.02 -2.49 -10.79
N LEU A 364 -19.70 -2.33 -10.81
CA LEU A 364 -18.79 -3.02 -9.90
C LEU A 364 -19.07 -2.62 -8.44
N GLY A 365 -19.36 -1.35 -8.17
CA GLY A 365 -19.75 -0.86 -6.84
C GLY A 365 -21.02 -1.55 -6.33
N LYS A 366 -22.08 -1.60 -7.14
CA LYS A 366 -23.34 -2.31 -6.82
C LYS A 366 -23.10 -3.79 -6.55
N ALA A 367 -22.27 -4.46 -7.37
CA ALA A 367 -21.96 -5.89 -7.18
C ALA A 367 -21.17 -6.14 -5.87
N LYS A 368 -20.21 -5.29 -5.54
CA LYS A 368 -19.47 -5.36 -4.27
C LYS A 368 -20.37 -5.16 -3.06
N GLN A 369 -21.29 -4.20 -3.15
CA GLN A 369 -22.27 -3.92 -2.10
C GLN A 369 -23.22 -5.11 -1.90
N SER A 370 -23.71 -5.73 -2.98
CA SER A 370 -24.55 -6.93 -2.90
C SER A 370 -23.86 -8.09 -2.19
N ILE A 371 -22.54 -8.28 -2.42
CA ILE A 371 -21.75 -9.31 -1.73
C ILE A 371 -21.54 -8.96 -0.25
N ALA A 372 -21.37 -7.68 0.08
CA ALA A 372 -21.12 -7.25 1.45
C ALA A 372 -22.37 -7.26 2.35
N GLU A 373 -23.54 -6.97 1.78
CA GLU A 373 -24.79 -6.76 2.51
C GLU A 373 -25.76 -7.97 2.41
N GLY A 374 -25.59 -8.82 1.41
CA GLY A 374 -26.47 -9.95 1.12
C GLY A 374 -25.84 -11.33 1.33
N PRO A 375 -26.64 -12.40 1.17
CA PRO A 375 -26.09 -13.75 1.13
C PRO A 375 -25.22 -13.92 -0.11
N VAL A 376 -23.98 -14.39 0.09
CA VAL A 376 -23.08 -14.70 -1.02
C VAL A 376 -23.62 -15.92 -1.77
N GLN A 377 -23.94 -15.73 -3.07
CA GLN A 377 -24.46 -16.80 -3.89
C GLN A 377 -23.36 -17.84 -4.20
N GLU A 378 -23.74 -19.12 -4.15
CA GLU A 378 -22.89 -20.18 -4.66
C GLU A 378 -22.84 -20.19 -6.18
N VAL A 379 -21.74 -20.74 -6.74
CA VAL A 379 -21.64 -20.95 -8.18
C VAL A 379 -22.66 -22.05 -8.58
N PRO A 380 -23.58 -21.77 -9.52
CA PRO A 380 -24.55 -22.77 -9.99
C PRO A 380 -23.85 -24.04 -10.53
N LEU A 381 -24.46 -25.22 -10.29
CA LEU A 381 -23.88 -26.51 -10.66
C LEU A 381 -23.56 -26.60 -12.17
N TRP A 382 -24.40 -26.00 -13.02
CA TRP A 382 -24.21 -25.98 -14.47
C TRP A 382 -23.05 -25.09 -14.92
N LEU A 383 -22.55 -24.18 -14.08
CA LEU A 383 -21.40 -23.33 -14.38
C LEU A 383 -20.09 -23.84 -13.75
N ARG A 384 -20.16 -24.88 -12.89
CA ARG A 384 -18.96 -25.43 -12.26
C ARG A 384 -18.17 -26.25 -13.28
N ASP A 385 -16.83 -26.21 -13.20
CA ASP A 385 -15.96 -26.90 -14.15
C ASP A 385 -16.12 -28.43 -14.10
N LYS A 386 -15.98 -29.08 -15.26
CA LYS A 386 -15.99 -30.54 -15.44
C LYS A 386 -14.73 -31.26 -14.96
N GLY A 387 -13.74 -30.56 -14.43
CA GLY A 387 -12.40 -31.04 -14.09
C GLY A 387 -12.41 -32.29 -13.18
N GLY A 388 -12.00 -33.43 -13.73
CA GLY A 388 -11.76 -34.68 -13.00
C GLY A 388 -12.97 -35.62 -12.81
N LYS A 389 -12.69 -36.92 -12.47
CA LYS A 389 -13.73 -37.95 -12.28
C LYS A 389 -14.67 -37.65 -11.09
N ALA A 390 -14.16 -36.95 -10.07
CA ALA A 390 -14.96 -36.56 -8.89
C ALA A 390 -15.97 -35.48 -9.26
N SER A 391 -15.62 -34.49 -10.07
CA SER A 391 -16.47 -33.40 -10.51
C SER A 391 -17.68 -33.87 -11.32
N LYS A 392 -17.50 -34.90 -12.15
CA LYS A 392 -18.59 -35.53 -12.91
C LYS A 392 -19.61 -36.25 -12.02
N ARG A 393 -19.18 -36.85 -10.89
CA ARG A 393 -20.07 -37.51 -9.92
C ARG A 393 -20.92 -36.51 -9.14
N LEU A 394 -20.45 -35.25 -9.01
CA LEU A 394 -21.14 -34.17 -8.32
C LEU A 394 -22.15 -33.42 -9.21
N GLY A 395 -22.33 -33.83 -10.47
CA GLY A 395 -23.27 -33.19 -11.39
C GLY A 395 -22.80 -31.84 -11.94
N ASN A 396 -21.50 -31.52 -11.86
CA ASN A 396 -20.94 -30.26 -12.39
C ASN A 396 -21.09 -30.19 -13.92
N SER A 397 -21.44 -29.02 -14.44
CA SER A 397 -21.71 -28.73 -15.85
C SER A 397 -22.82 -29.56 -16.50
N VAL A 398 -23.67 -30.23 -15.75
CA VAL A 398 -24.89 -30.82 -16.28
C VAL A 398 -25.83 -29.68 -16.67
N ASP A 399 -26.47 -29.77 -17.83
CA ASP A 399 -27.37 -28.75 -18.40
C ASP A 399 -26.73 -27.40 -18.76
N TYR A 400 -25.41 -27.32 -18.86
CA TYR A 400 -24.79 -26.11 -19.40
C TYR A 400 -25.12 -25.92 -20.88
N GLN A 401 -25.70 -24.76 -21.20
CA GLN A 401 -26.02 -24.37 -22.57
C GLN A 401 -24.84 -23.63 -23.18
N TYR A 402 -24.12 -24.28 -24.13
CA TYR A 402 -22.98 -23.65 -24.78
C TYR A 402 -23.44 -22.51 -25.70
N SER A 403 -23.20 -21.30 -25.28
CA SER A 403 -23.76 -20.07 -25.90
C SER A 403 -23.42 -19.93 -27.39
N HIS A 404 -22.25 -20.42 -27.85
CA HIS A 404 -21.86 -20.37 -29.28
C HIS A 404 -22.76 -21.20 -30.22
N LEU A 405 -23.57 -22.12 -29.69
CA LEU A 405 -24.56 -22.85 -30.47
C LEU A 405 -25.89 -22.07 -30.62
N SER A 406 -25.95 -20.91 -30.00
CA SER A 406 -27.15 -20.08 -29.99
C SER A 406 -26.96 -18.88 -30.91
N GLU A 407 -28.05 -18.37 -31.49
CA GLU A 407 -28.06 -17.14 -32.28
C GLU A 407 -27.51 -15.98 -31.46
N GLU A 408 -26.62 -15.21 -32.06
CA GLU A 408 -25.87 -14.11 -31.43
C GLU A 408 -25.09 -14.54 -30.16
N ASN A 409 -24.81 -15.83 -29.98
CA ASN A 409 -24.16 -16.40 -28.80
C ASN A 409 -24.91 -16.13 -27.48
N VAL A 410 -26.22 -15.89 -27.53
CA VAL A 410 -27.08 -15.64 -26.37
C VAL A 410 -27.88 -16.88 -26.06
N SER A 411 -27.56 -17.61 -24.97
CA SER A 411 -28.39 -18.68 -24.44
C SER A 411 -29.52 -18.14 -23.58
N GLY A 412 -30.58 -18.96 -23.39
CA GLY A 412 -31.65 -18.64 -22.45
C GLY A 412 -31.29 -18.86 -20.97
N GLN A 413 -30.08 -19.35 -20.69
CA GLN A 413 -29.64 -19.78 -19.39
C GLN A 413 -29.36 -18.61 -18.43
N GLU A 414 -29.66 -18.83 -17.14
CA GLU A 414 -29.23 -17.90 -16.08
C GLU A 414 -27.81 -18.24 -15.65
N PHE A 415 -27.04 -17.18 -15.34
CA PHE A 415 -25.64 -17.28 -14.91
C PHE A 415 -25.46 -16.96 -13.41
N MET A 416 -26.54 -16.78 -12.68
CA MET A 416 -26.60 -16.63 -11.23
C MET A 416 -27.78 -17.43 -10.72
N LEU A 417 -27.74 -17.94 -9.46
CA LEU A 417 -28.85 -18.62 -8.83
C LEU A 417 -30.06 -17.68 -8.67
N GLU A 418 -29.75 -16.48 -8.16
CA GLU A 418 -30.71 -15.38 -8.06
C GLU A 418 -30.22 -14.26 -9.00
N PRO A 419 -30.86 -14.06 -10.17
CA PRO A 419 -30.46 -13.05 -11.12
C PRO A 419 -30.55 -11.65 -10.53
N GLN A 420 -29.44 -10.89 -10.63
CA GLN A 420 -29.34 -9.49 -10.21
C GLN A 420 -28.87 -8.64 -11.37
N SER A 421 -29.26 -7.35 -11.38
CA SER A 421 -28.86 -6.39 -12.38
C SER A 421 -27.94 -5.34 -11.77
N PHE A 422 -26.70 -5.31 -12.20
CA PHE A 422 -25.69 -4.34 -11.74
C PHE A 422 -25.32 -3.33 -12.81
N TYR A 423 -25.19 -3.77 -14.07
CA TYR A 423 -24.77 -2.95 -15.18
C TYR A 423 -25.97 -2.39 -15.95
N GLU A 424 -25.99 -1.07 -16.09
CA GLU A 424 -26.95 -0.32 -16.89
C GLU A 424 -26.17 0.53 -17.89
N ALA A 425 -26.28 0.20 -19.18
CA ALA A 425 -25.60 0.93 -20.22
C ALA A 425 -26.18 2.36 -20.37
N LYS A 426 -25.31 3.35 -20.43
CA LYS A 426 -25.71 4.74 -20.72
C LYS A 426 -25.78 4.97 -22.22
N LYS A 427 -26.70 5.85 -22.64
CA LYS A 427 -26.85 6.23 -24.07
C LYS A 427 -25.89 7.37 -24.40
N VAL A 428 -24.56 7.16 -24.22
CA VAL A 428 -23.52 8.17 -24.42
C VAL A 428 -22.35 7.54 -25.20
N GLY A 429 -21.91 8.19 -26.26
CA GLY A 429 -20.80 7.74 -27.08
C GLY A 429 -20.98 6.30 -27.58
N ALA A 430 -19.92 5.51 -27.59
CA ALA A 430 -19.92 4.11 -28.04
C ALA A 430 -20.79 3.18 -27.16
N GLU A 431 -21.12 3.60 -25.95
CA GLU A 431 -21.98 2.81 -25.05
C GLU A 431 -23.45 2.76 -25.53
N THR A 432 -23.86 3.68 -26.42
CA THR A 432 -25.18 3.64 -27.07
C THR A 432 -25.39 2.33 -27.84
N ASP A 433 -24.38 1.86 -28.57
CA ASP A 433 -24.45 0.60 -29.33
C ASP A 433 -24.52 -0.60 -28.37
N ILE A 434 -23.83 -0.53 -27.24
CA ILE A 434 -23.89 -1.55 -26.18
C ILE A 434 -25.31 -1.62 -25.60
N ALA A 435 -25.94 -0.48 -25.31
CA ALA A 435 -27.31 -0.42 -24.82
C ALA A 435 -28.29 -1.08 -25.78
N GLN A 436 -28.22 -0.75 -27.07
CA GLN A 436 -29.07 -1.37 -28.10
C GLN A 436 -28.87 -2.89 -28.21
N ARG A 437 -27.62 -3.34 -28.12
CA ARG A 437 -27.25 -4.75 -28.16
C ARG A 437 -27.81 -5.51 -26.95
N LEU A 438 -27.71 -4.92 -25.76
CA LEU A 438 -28.24 -5.50 -24.53
C LEU A 438 -29.78 -5.61 -24.57
N GLU A 439 -30.48 -4.59 -25.06
CA GLU A 439 -31.94 -4.65 -25.23
C GLU A 439 -32.34 -5.77 -26.20
N ARG A 440 -31.60 -5.94 -27.30
CA ARG A 440 -31.83 -7.03 -28.25
C ARG A 440 -31.57 -8.40 -27.64
N TRP A 441 -30.47 -8.58 -26.93
CA TRP A 441 -30.14 -9.83 -26.25
C TRP A 441 -31.14 -10.20 -25.16
N GLN A 442 -31.66 -9.23 -24.45
CA GLN A 442 -32.70 -9.45 -23.45
C GLN A 442 -33.99 -10.00 -24.09
N ARG A 443 -34.39 -9.47 -25.24
CA ARG A 443 -35.54 -10.00 -26.00
C ARG A 443 -35.29 -11.46 -26.44
N LEU A 444 -34.11 -11.76 -26.98
CA LEU A 444 -33.73 -13.11 -27.38
C LEU A 444 -33.75 -14.08 -26.19
N LYS A 445 -33.23 -13.66 -25.05
CA LYS A 445 -33.20 -14.46 -23.81
C LYS A 445 -34.61 -14.79 -23.34
N ILE A 446 -35.55 -13.85 -23.34
CA ILE A 446 -36.95 -14.04 -22.96
C ILE A 446 -37.62 -15.01 -23.92
N ALA A 447 -37.50 -14.81 -25.22
CA ALA A 447 -38.11 -15.69 -26.22
C ALA A 447 -37.67 -17.15 -26.08
N ARG A 448 -36.41 -17.41 -25.73
CA ARG A 448 -35.87 -18.75 -25.54
C ARG A 448 -36.32 -19.40 -24.23
N LYS A 449 -36.52 -18.62 -23.17
CA LYS A 449 -37.09 -19.14 -21.93
C LYS A 449 -38.54 -19.65 -22.17
N THR A 450 -39.31 -18.91 -22.94
CA THR A 450 -40.70 -19.25 -23.26
C THR A 450 -40.76 -20.56 -24.08
N SER A 451 -39.94 -20.67 -25.13
CA SER A 451 -39.90 -21.89 -25.96
C SER A 451 -39.33 -23.11 -25.22
N SER A 452 -38.48 -22.95 -24.25
CA SER A 452 -37.95 -24.07 -23.43
C SER A 452 -38.96 -24.55 -22.40
N SER A 453 -39.87 -23.70 -21.93
CA SER A 453 -40.94 -24.09 -21.02
C SER A 453 -42.09 -24.82 -21.75
N GLU A 454 -42.37 -24.46 -23.00
CA GLU A 454 -43.38 -25.16 -23.82
C GLU A 454 -42.95 -26.59 -24.21
N ASN A 455 -41.64 -26.81 -24.48
CA ASN A 455 -41.13 -28.16 -24.80
C ASN A 455 -40.97 -29.10 -23.58
N LYS A 456 -40.99 -28.60 -22.36
CA LYS A 456 -40.99 -29.45 -21.14
C LYS A 456 -42.39 -29.82 -20.66
N GLY A 457 -43.41 -29.26 -21.27
CA GLY A 457 -44.82 -29.54 -20.95
C GLY A 457 -45.54 -30.54 -21.88
N GLN A 458 -44.83 -31.07 -22.88
CA GLN A 458 -45.25 -32.22 -23.72
C GLN A 458 -44.41 -33.45 -23.36
#